data_2484199b5a64e66b0f45ab7d119026ee
#
_entry.id   2484199b5a64e66b0f45ab7d119026ee
#
_cell.length_a   1.000
_cell.length_b   1.000
_cell.length_c   1.000
_cell.angle_alpha   90.00
_cell.angle_beta   90.00
_cell.angle_gamma   90.00
#
_symmetry.space_group_name_H-M   'P 1'
#
loop_
_entity.id
_entity.type
_entity.pdbx_description
1 polymer ?
#
loop_
_entity_poly.entity_id
_entity_poly.type
_entity_poly.pdbx_seq_one_letter_code
_entity_poly.pdbx_strand_id
1 'polypeptide(L)'
;VLLVIDTNVLLSGLLWRGPPHALLGKARDGAVDLALSAVLIEELLEVIARPKFADILARTSRTPKRILDELRVFVDVVAAPPLPRPICRDPDDDAVLACALAARADLIVSGDDDLRALGMFEGIPIVSAAEALIRLG
;
A
#
# COMPACT_ATOMS: atom_id res chain seq x y z
N VAL A 1 0.41 9.23 -12.44
CA VAL A 1 -0.63 8.78 -11.49
C VAL A 1 0.05 8.33 -10.21
N LEU A 2 -0.37 8.88 -9.10
CA LEU A 2 0.17 8.56 -7.78
C LEU A 2 -0.81 7.68 -7.01
N LEU A 3 -0.32 6.55 -6.51
CA LEU A 3 -1.10 5.56 -5.76
C LEU A 3 -0.67 5.52 -4.30
N VAL A 4 -1.64 5.25 -3.42
CA VAL A 4 -1.37 4.78 -2.06
C VAL A 4 -2.02 3.39 -1.95
N ILE A 5 -1.23 2.41 -1.52
CA ILE A 5 -1.66 1.01 -1.44
C ILE A 5 -1.66 0.60 0.03
N ASP A 6 -2.75 -0.05 0.49
CA ASP A 6 -2.79 -0.51 1.87
C ASP A 6 -1.79 -1.65 2.12
N THR A 7 -1.48 -1.88 3.40
CA THR A 7 -0.43 -2.83 3.79
C THR A 7 -0.69 -4.24 3.29
N ASN A 8 -1.93 -4.74 3.35
CA ASN A 8 -2.25 -6.10 2.93
C ASN A 8 -2.10 -6.30 1.43
N VAL A 9 -2.54 -5.34 0.62
CA VAL A 9 -2.36 -5.38 -0.83
C VAL A 9 -0.88 -5.25 -1.20
N LEU A 10 -0.18 -4.35 -0.53
CA LEU A 10 1.27 -4.17 -0.75
C LEU A 10 2.03 -5.46 -0.45
N LEU A 11 1.72 -6.10 0.68
CA LEU A 11 2.33 -7.36 1.08
C LEU A 11 2.04 -8.48 0.08
N SER A 12 0.79 -8.58 -0.40
CA SER A 12 0.41 -9.54 -1.43
C SER A 12 1.22 -9.34 -2.71
N GLY A 13 1.43 -8.09 -3.11
CA GLY A 13 2.22 -7.76 -4.30
C GLY A 13 3.71 -8.08 -4.17
N LEU A 14 4.23 -7.99 -2.94
CA LEU A 14 5.63 -8.31 -2.65
C LEU A 14 5.89 -9.81 -2.60
N LEU A 15 4.94 -10.60 -2.14
CA LEU A 15 5.13 -12.02 -1.85
C LEU A 15 4.55 -12.97 -2.89
N TRP A 16 3.50 -12.59 -3.59
CA TRP A 16 2.79 -13.46 -4.53
C TRP A 16 2.52 -12.77 -5.86
N ARG A 17 2.22 -13.57 -6.89
CA ARG A 17 1.80 -13.08 -8.19
C ARG A 17 0.31 -12.73 -8.17
N GLY A 18 -0.11 -11.88 -9.10
CA GLY A 18 -1.50 -11.45 -9.22
C GLY A 18 -1.59 -9.95 -9.43
N PRO A 19 -2.81 -9.36 -9.37
CA PRO A 19 -2.98 -7.93 -9.61
C PRO A 19 -2.12 -7.03 -8.72
N PRO A 20 -1.98 -7.28 -7.39
CA PRO A 20 -1.07 -6.47 -6.57
C PRO A 20 0.39 -6.50 -7.06
N HIS A 21 0.87 -7.68 -7.47
CA HIS A 21 2.22 -7.82 -8.00
C HIS A 21 2.41 -7.04 -9.31
N ALA A 22 1.45 -7.14 -10.21
CA ALA A 22 1.47 -6.39 -11.47
C ALA A 22 1.48 -4.88 -11.23
N LEU A 23 0.72 -4.42 -10.22
CA LEU A 23 0.66 -3.02 -9.85
C LEU A 23 2.02 -2.51 -9.34
N LEU A 24 2.69 -3.29 -8.48
CA LEU A 24 4.04 -2.96 -8.02
C LEU A 24 5.05 -2.96 -9.17
N GLY A 25 4.88 -3.85 -10.14
CA GLY A 25 5.70 -3.86 -11.36
C GLY A 25 5.60 -2.54 -12.12
N LYS A 26 4.40 -1.98 -12.25
CA LYS A 26 4.21 -0.67 -12.88
C LYS A 26 4.93 0.44 -12.10
N ALA A 27 4.94 0.37 -10.79
CA ALA A 27 5.66 1.34 -9.97
C ALA A 27 7.18 1.21 -10.15
N ARG A 28 7.71 -0.01 -10.17
CA ARG A 28 9.14 -0.25 -10.45
C ARG A 28 9.56 0.29 -11.81
N ASP A 29 8.70 0.13 -12.79
CA ASP A 29 8.98 0.56 -14.17
C ASP A 29 8.81 2.07 -14.37
N GLY A 30 8.35 2.78 -13.36
CA GLY A 30 8.11 4.21 -13.45
C GLY A 30 6.82 4.60 -14.15
N ALA A 31 5.94 3.64 -14.47
CA ALA A 31 4.66 3.92 -15.12
C ALA A 31 3.68 4.60 -14.18
N VAL A 32 3.79 4.33 -12.88
CA VAL A 32 3.01 5.00 -11.82
C VAL A 32 3.93 5.33 -10.65
N ASP A 33 3.52 6.27 -9.83
CA ASP A 33 4.20 6.62 -8.59
C ASP A 33 3.48 5.97 -7.42
N LEU A 34 4.23 5.61 -6.38
CA LEU A 34 3.71 4.99 -5.17
C LEU A 34 4.22 5.77 -3.96
N ALA A 35 3.31 6.17 -3.08
CA ALA A 35 3.65 6.87 -1.85
C ALA A 35 3.33 6.03 -0.62
N LEU A 36 4.19 6.10 0.38
CA LEU A 36 3.97 5.52 1.72
C LEU A 36 4.36 6.54 2.77
N SER A 37 3.66 6.52 3.91
CA SER A 37 4.07 7.25 5.09
C SER A 37 4.97 6.41 5.98
N ALA A 38 5.67 7.03 6.93
CA ALA A 38 6.45 6.30 7.92
C ALA A 38 5.59 5.33 8.72
N VAL A 39 4.36 5.72 9.05
CA VAL A 39 3.40 4.87 9.77
C VAL A 39 3.08 3.61 8.98
N LEU A 40 2.84 3.73 7.68
CA LEU A 40 2.54 2.58 6.80
C LEU A 40 3.77 1.68 6.63
N ILE A 41 4.96 2.25 6.57
CA ILE A 41 6.21 1.47 6.51
C ILE A 41 6.40 0.67 7.80
N GLU A 42 6.17 1.28 8.96
CA GLU A 42 6.26 0.59 10.25
C GLU A 42 5.27 -0.56 10.34
N GLU A 43 4.03 -0.34 9.89
CA GLU A 43 3.02 -1.39 9.85
C GLU A 43 3.45 -2.55 8.94
N LEU A 44 3.98 -2.25 7.76
CA LEU A 44 4.47 -3.27 6.84
C LEU A 44 5.56 -4.12 7.49
N LEU A 45 6.53 -3.49 8.15
CA LEU A 45 7.62 -4.20 8.82
C LEU A 45 7.11 -5.07 9.96
N GLU A 46 6.14 -4.59 10.74
CA GLU A 46 5.53 -5.37 11.81
C GLU A 46 4.79 -6.59 11.25
N VAL A 47 3.97 -6.41 10.23
CA VAL A 47 3.15 -7.48 9.65
C VAL A 47 4.02 -8.53 8.99
N ILE A 48 5.01 -8.13 8.19
CA ILE A 48 5.86 -9.08 7.46
C ILE A 48 6.76 -9.90 8.38
N ALA A 49 7.04 -9.41 9.58
CA ALA A 49 7.81 -10.13 10.58
C ALA A 49 7.02 -11.20 11.33
N ARG A 50 5.70 -11.29 11.10
CA ARG A 50 4.85 -12.28 11.77
C ARG A 50 5.22 -13.71 11.34
N PRO A 51 5.11 -14.69 12.26
CA PRO A 51 5.53 -16.07 11.96
C PRO A 51 4.88 -16.69 10.73
N LYS A 52 3.67 -16.30 10.38
CA LYS A 52 2.97 -16.83 9.20
C LYS A 52 3.68 -16.55 7.87
N PHE A 53 4.58 -15.57 7.84
CA PHE A 53 5.35 -15.24 6.64
C PHE A 53 6.76 -15.82 6.64
N ALA A 54 7.19 -16.48 7.73
CA ALA A 54 8.55 -16.99 7.87
C ALA A 54 8.93 -17.95 6.74
N ASP A 55 8.04 -18.88 6.38
CA ASP A 55 8.32 -19.89 5.35
C ASP A 55 8.55 -19.27 3.97
N ILE A 56 7.68 -18.34 3.56
CA ILE A 56 7.83 -17.73 2.24
C ILE A 56 9.06 -16.83 2.18
N LEU A 57 9.39 -16.14 3.26
CA LEU A 57 10.61 -15.33 3.31
C LEU A 57 11.85 -16.21 3.21
N ALA A 58 11.88 -17.35 3.93
CA ALA A 58 12.99 -18.29 3.87
C ALA A 58 13.16 -18.88 2.47
N ARG A 59 12.05 -19.30 1.83
CA ARG A 59 12.09 -19.90 0.49
C ARG A 59 12.57 -18.93 -0.59
N THR A 60 12.30 -17.64 -0.42
CA THR A 60 12.70 -16.61 -1.38
C THR A 60 14.02 -15.93 -0.98
N SER A 61 14.65 -16.39 0.09
CA SER A 61 15.91 -15.81 0.64
C SER A 61 15.78 -14.30 0.89
N ARG A 62 14.61 -13.86 1.36
CA ARG A 62 14.32 -12.46 1.63
C ARG A 62 14.15 -12.20 3.12
N THR A 63 14.52 -10.99 3.55
CA THR A 63 14.32 -10.52 4.91
C THR A 63 13.43 -9.29 4.89
N PRO A 64 12.75 -8.95 6.00
CA PRO A 64 11.97 -7.71 6.05
C PRO A 64 12.78 -6.46 5.68
N LYS A 65 14.02 -6.38 6.14
CA LYS A 65 14.90 -5.25 5.79
C LYS A 65 15.16 -5.17 4.29
N ARG A 66 15.41 -6.31 3.66
CA ARG A 66 15.70 -6.35 2.22
C ARG A 66 14.48 -5.93 1.39
N ILE A 67 13.30 -6.35 1.82
CA ILE A 67 12.05 -5.92 1.18
C ILE A 67 11.86 -4.41 1.29
N LEU A 68 12.14 -3.85 2.47
CA LEU A 68 12.07 -2.40 2.66
C LEU A 68 13.07 -1.67 1.77
N ASP A 69 14.31 -2.17 1.67
CA ASP A 69 15.32 -1.57 0.81
C ASP A 69 14.89 -1.59 -0.66
N GLU A 70 14.28 -2.67 -1.13
CA GLU A 70 13.72 -2.76 -2.47
C GLU A 70 12.60 -1.75 -2.71
N LEU A 71 11.70 -1.60 -1.75
CA LEU A 71 10.60 -0.63 -1.85
C LEU A 71 11.10 0.81 -1.93
N ARG A 72 12.10 1.16 -1.14
CA ARG A 72 12.64 2.53 -1.09
C ARG A 72 13.20 3.02 -2.42
N VAL A 73 13.55 2.10 -3.32
CA VAL A 73 14.07 2.46 -4.64
C VAL A 73 13.00 3.14 -5.49
N PHE A 74 11.72 2.75 -5.35
CA PHE A 74 10.64 3.25 -6.22
C PHE A 74 9.44 3.82 -5.46
N VAL A 75 9.54 4.02 -4.15
CA VAL A 75 8.47 4.56 -3.32
C VAL A 75 8.85 5.95 -2.82
N ASP A 76 7.91 6.88 -2.90
CA ASP A 76 8.05 8.20 -2.29
C ASP A 76 7.58 8.13 -0.84
N VAL A 77 8.44 8.49 0.09
CA VAL A 77 8.08 8.54 1.52
C VAL A 77 7.57 9.94 1.84
N VAL A 78 6.34 10.01 2.32
CA VAL A 78 5.68 11.28 2.63
C VAL A 78 5.40 11.42 4.12
N ALA A 79 5.43 12.66 4.62
CA ALA A 79 4.97 12.97 5.96
C ALA A 79 3.45 13.07 5.94
N ALA A 80 2.78 12.24 6.75
CA ALA A 80 1.32 12.20 6.81
C ALA A 80 0.85 12.41 8.25
N PRO A 81 0.43 13.64 8.61
CA PRO A 81 -0.17 13.88 9.91
C PRO A 81 -1.42 13.02 10.10
N PRO A 82 -1.76 12.63 11.33
CA PRO A 82 -3.01 11.92 11.60
C PRO A 82 -4.21 12.72 11.11
N LEU A 83 -5.29 12.01 10.74
CA LEU A 83 -6.55 12.66 10.40
C LEU A 83 -7.08 13.46 11.61
N PRO A 84 -7.81 14.57 11.38
CA PRO A 84 -8.37 15.37 12.48
C PRO A 84 -9.31 14.59 13.39
N ARG A 85 -9.96 13.56 12.85
CA ARG A 85 -10.84 12.65 13.59
C ARG A 85 -10.85 11.28 12.95
N PRO A 86 -11.18 10.21 13.71
CA PRO A 86 -11.30 8.88 13.13
C PRO A 86 -12.39 8.81 12.06
N ILE A 87 -12.09 8.11 10.96
CA ILE A 87 -13.04 7.85 9.88
C ILE A 87 -13.42 6.35 9.84
N CYS A 88 -12.43 5.47 9.98
CA CYS A 88 -12.62 4.03 9.97
C CYS A 88 -12.56 3.46 11.39
N ARG A 89 -13.12 2.25 11.57
CA ARG A 89 -13.04 1.55 12.86
C ARG A 89 -11.60 1.17 13.22
N ASP A 90 -10.80 0.82 12.21
CA ASP A 90 -9.41 0.44 12.39
C ASP A 90 -8.50 1.66 12.16
N PRO A 91 -7.67 2.04 13.15
CA PRO A 91 -6.71 3.12 12.99
C PRO A 91 -5.71 2.90 11.84
N ASP A 92 -5.42 1.64 11.49
CA ASP A 92 -4.52 1.33 10.38
C ASP A 92 -5.13 1.75 9.04
N ASP A 93 -6.44 1.64 8.89
CA ASP A 93 -7.16 2.12 7.70
C ASP A 93 -7.11 3.66 7.63
N ASP A 94 -7.25 4.33 8.76
CA ASP A 94 -7.12 5.79 8.81
C ASP A 94 -5.71 6.26 8.41
N ALA A 95 -4.69 5.47 8.72
CA ALA A 95 -3.31 5.77 8.29
C ALA A 95 -3.18 5.74 6.76
N VAL A 96 -3.89 4.84 6.08
CA VAL A 96 -3.93 4.79 4.61
C VAL A 96 -4.57 6.07 4.06
N LEU A 97 -5.70 6.49 4.63
CA LEU A 97 -6.39 7.72 4.23
C LEU A 97 -5.52 8.95 4.48
N ALA A 98 -4.87 9.02 5.63
CA ALA A 98 -3.97 10.13 5.97
C ALA A 98 -2.81 10.24 4.98
N CYS A 99 -2.22 9.11 4.59
CA CYS A 99 -1.14 9.06 3.60
C CYS A 99 -1.64 9.56 2.24
N ALA A 100 -2.80 9.08 1.79
CA ALA A 100 -3.36 9.47 0.51
C ALA A 100 -3.66 10.97 0.45
N LEU A 101 -4.16 11.53 1.54
CA LEU A 101 -4.45 12.96 1.63
C LEU A 101 -3.17 13.78 1.57
N ALA A 102 -2.17 13.42 2.37
CA ALA A 102 -0.87 14.11 2.41
C ALA A 102 -0.13 14.05 1.08
N ALA A 103 -0.17 12.91 0.41
CA ALA A 103 0.49 12.68 -0.87
C ALA A 103 -0.30 13.26 -2.06
N ARG A 104 -1.54 13.65 -1.86
CA ARG A 104 -2.46 14.02 -2.94
C ARG A 104 -2.58 12.91 -3.99
N ALA A 105 -2.82 11.69 -3.50
CA ALA A 105 -2.89 10.51 -4.36
C ALA A 105 -4.07 10.60 -5.34
N ASP A 106 -3.88 9.96 -6.48
CA ASP A 106 -4.94 9.83 -7.50
C ASP A 106 -5.86 8.64 -7.20
N LEU A 107 -5.32 7.59 -6.61
CA LEU A 107 -6.06 6.39 -6.25
C LEU A 107 -5.57 5.85 -4.90
N ILE A 108 -6.50 5.29 -4.14
CA ILE A 108 -6.20 4.42 -2.99
C ILE A 108 -6.53 2.99 -3.42
N VAL A 109 -5.59 2.07 -3.22
CA VAL A 109 -5.76 0.67 -3.57
C VAL A 109 -5.87 -0.15 -2.29
N SER A 110 -6.98 -0.84 -2.12
CA SER A 110 -7.26 -1.63 -0.92
C SER A 110 -8.13 -2.84 -1.23
N GLY A 111 -7.92 -3.92 -0.47
CA GLY A 111 -8.83 -5.06 -0.42
C GLY A 111 -9.70 -5.07 0.82
N ASP A 112 -9.54 -4.08 1.72
CA ASP A 112 -10.29 -4.00 2.97
C ASP A 112 -11.73 -3.55 2.72
N ASP A 113 -12.69 -4.27 3.33
CA ASP A 113 -14.12 -4.01 3.12
C ASP A 113 -14.53 -2.63 3.64
N ASP A 114 -13.99 -2.19 4.77
CA ASP A 114 -14.34 -0.90 5.35
C ASP A 114 -13.84 0.26 4.49
N LEU A 115 -12.62 0.18 3.97
CA LEU A 115 -12.09 1.19 3.05
C LEU A 115 -12.85 1.18 1.74
N ARG A 116 -13.11 0.02 1.17
CA ARG A 116 -13.84 -0.09 -0.09
C ARG A 116 -15.30 0.37 0.05
N ALA A 117 -15.89 0.20 1.22
CA ALA A 117 -17.25 0.67 1.49
C ALA A 117 -17.35 2.21 1.45
N LEU A 118 -16.26 2.93 1.76
CA LEU A 118 -16.23 4.39 1.58
C LEU A 118 -16.32 4.77 0.09
N GLY A 119 -15.76 3.95 -0.79
CA GLY A 119 -15.74 4.19 -2.24
C GLY A 119 -14.85 5.35 -2.66
N MET A 120 -14.77 6.40 -1.87
CA MET A 120 -14.03 7.61 -2.15
C MET A 120 -13.72 8.33 -0.85
N PHE A 121 -12.54 8.96 -0.76
CA PHE A 121 -12.18 9.80 0.37
C PHE A 121 -11.56 11.11 -0.15
N GLU A 122 -12.18 12.23 0.20
CA GLU A 122 -11.71 13.58 -0.22
C GLU A 122 -11.44 13.65 -1.73
N GLY A 123 -12.34 13.08 -2.53
CA GLY A 123 -12.22 13.04 -3.98
C GLY A 123 -11.30 11.97 -4.53
N ILE A 124 -10.65 11.15 -3.68
CA ILE A 124 -9.74 10.10 -4.10
C ILE A 124 -10.49 8.77 -4.14
N PRO A 125 -10.66 8.14 -5.32
CA PRO A 125 -11.32 6.84 -5.41
C PRO A 125 -10.57 5.74 -4.65
N ILE A 126 -11.33 4.84 -4.04
CA ILE A 126 -10.80 3.66 -3.35
C ILE A 126 -11.20 2.44 -4.17
N VAL A 127 -10.21 1.73 -4.71
CA VAL A 127 -10.44 0.64 -5.66
C VAL A 127 -9.61 -0.58 -5.29
N SER A 128 -9.99 -1.75 -5.85
CA SER A 128 -9.16 -2.96 -5.72
C SER A 128 -7.94 -2.85 -6.63
N ALA A 129 -6.96 -3.75 -6.42
CA ALA A 129 -5.78 -3.81 -7.29
C ALA A 129 -6.17 -4.13 -8.74
N ALA A 130 -7.14 -5.03 -8.95
CA ALA A 130 -7.62 -5.36 -10.29
C ALA A 130 -8.27 -4.15 -10.98
N GLU A 131 -9.10 -3.40 -10.26
CA GLU A 131 -9.70 -2.18 -10.81
C GLU A 131 -8.66 -1.11 -11.11
N ALA A 132 -7.65 -0.98 -10.24
CA ALA A 132 -6.57 -0.03 -10.48
C ALA A 132 -5.83 -0.34 -11.78
N LEU A 133 -5.53 -1.60 -12.04
CA LEU A 133 -4.89 -2.02 -13.30
C LEU A 133 -5.73 -1.66 -14.51
N ILE A 134 -7.04 -1.85 -14.45
CA ILE A 134 -7.96 -1.48 -15.53
C ILE A 134 -7.93 0.02 -15.78
N ARG A 135 -7.97 0.82 -14.72
CA ARG A 135 -7.94 2.30 -14.82
C ARG A 135 -6.62 2.82 -15.38
N LEU A 136 -5.52 2.16 -15.07
CA LEU A 136 -4.19 2.58 -15.53
C LEU A 136 -3.91 2.14 -16.98
N GLY A 137 -4.72 1.26 -17.48
CA GLY A 137 -4.62 0.81 -18.87
C GLY A 137 -3.52 -0.17 -19.08
#